data_4182b09f48797ef9dfd029908565e478
#
_entry.id   4182b09f48797ef9dfd029908565e478
#
_cell.length_a   1.000
_cell.length_b   1.000
_cell.length_c   1.000
_cell.angle_alpha   90.00
_cell.angle_beta   90.00
_cell.angle_gamma   90.00
#
_symmetry.space_group_name_H-M   'P 1'
#
loop_
_entity.id
_entity.type
_entity.pdbx_description
1 polymer ?
#
loop_
_entity_poly.entity_id
_entity_poly.type
_entity_poly.pdbx_seq_one_letter_code
_entity_poly.pdbx_strand_id
1 'polypeptide(L)'
;MSNIEPTHVLTQTVKELSETDTLKGLCHHHHDGYPLPSGKALEEIVDLSRAIIFPGYYGKSSVNTQTIKYHIGVNAERMQKLLYEQVLAGLCFGDMCEKPDDNKFIELRKQAETISIMLVSMLPHIRNLLATDVEAAYNGDPAADSYAEIISCYPVIKALTNYRIAHELYEMHVPLIPRMITEMAHSETGIDIHPGAKIGEYFTIDHGTGVVIGATCIIGKHVKLYQGVTLGAKSFPLDKDGKPIKGIARHPILEDNVVVYSNATVLGRITIGKSCVIGANTWVMEDMRPKTKKYKKIKKDIIDIQYNNGTGI
;
A
#
# COMPACT_ATOMS: atom_id res chain seq x y z
N MET A 1 -30.91 -41.24 14.87
CA MET A 1 -30.20 -39.95 14.89
C MET A 1 -30.07 -39.55 16.34
N SER A 2 -28.90 -39.66 16.94
CA SER A 2 -28.65 -39.27 18.34
C SER A 2 -28.92 -37.76 18.49
N ASN A 3 -29.77 -37.38 19.48
CA ASN A 3 -29.96 -36.00 19.85
C ASN A 3 -28.63 -35.42 20.31
N ILE A 4 -27.96 -34.70 19.41
CA ILE A 4 -26.75 -33.95 19.74
C ILE A 4 -27.23 -32.69 20.44
N GLU A 5 -26.99 -32.58 21.76
CA GLU A 5 -27.33 -31.37 22.51
C GLU A 5 -26.42 -30.22 22.03
N PRO A 6 -26.99 -29.12 21.51
CA PRO A 6 -26.22 -27.99 20.95
C PRO A 6 -25.18 -27.43 21.94
N THR A 7 -25.51 -27.39 23.23
CA THR A 7 -24.65 -26.91 24.32
C THR A 7 -23.38 -27.77 24.48
N HIS A 8 -23.51 -29.09 24.33
CA HIS A 8 -22.36 -30.00 24.45
C HIS A 8 -21.40 -29.81 23.27
N VAL A 9 -21.93 -29.67 22.03
CA VAL A 9 -21.12 -29.40 20.82
C VAL A 9 -20.37 -28.10 20.96
N LEU A 10 -21.04 -27.03 21.39
CA LEU A 10 -20.39 -25.72 21.58
C LEU A 10 -19.27 -25.78 22.62
N THR A 11 -19.54 -26.41 23.78
CA THR A 11 -18.54 -26.56 24.84
C THR A 11 -17.32 -27.36 24.38
N GLN A 12 -17.55 -28.46 23.66
CA GLN A 12 -16.47 -29.27 23.10
C GLN A 12 -15.66 -28.50 22.06
N THR A 13 -16.33 -27.78 21.14
CA THR A 13 -15.68 -26.94 20.14
C THR A 13 -14.83 -25.85 20.77
N VAL A 14 -15.34 -25.16 21.80
CA VAL A 14 -14.57 -24.14 22.52
C VAL A 14 -13.34 -24.75 23.18
N LYS A 15 -13.48 -25.91 23.81
CA LYS A 15 -12.36 -26.63 24.41
C LYS A 15 -11.29 -26.96 23.38
N GLU A 16 -11.66 -27.58 22.26
CA GLU A 16 -10.73 -27.96 21.18
C GLU A 16 -10.03 -26.75 20.54
N LEU A 17 -10.76 -25.65 20.34
CA LEU A 17 -10.19 -24.41 19.78
C LEU A 17 -9.29 -23.66 20.77
N SER A 18 -9.45 -23.87 22.07
CA SER A 18 -8.57 -23.29 23.09
C SER A 18 -7.25 -24.05 23.26
N GLU A 19 -7.12 -25.27 22.71
CA GLU A 19 -5.90 -26.04 22.68
C GLU A 19 -4.97 -25.52 21.58
N THR A 20 -3.89 -24.80 21.96
CA THR A 20 -2.96 -24.14 21.03
C THR A 20 -2.05 -25.09 20.26
N ASP A 21 -1.90 -26.34 20.70
CA ASP A 21 -1.04 -27.35 20.07
C ASP A 21 -1.45 -27.64 18.60
N THR A 22 -2.73 -27.51 18.28
CA THR A 22 -3.24 -27.67 16.91
C THR A 22 -2.74 -26.61 15.95
N LEU A 23 -2.31 -25.45 16.44
CA LEU A 23 -1.77 -24.34 15.65
C LEU A 23 -0.28 -24.50 15.28
N LYS A 24 0.39 -25.58 15.74
CA LYS A 24 1.78 -25.93 15.35
C LYS A 24 2.76 -24.76 15.43
N GLY A 25 2.67 -23.93 16.45
CA GLY A 25 3.49 -22.73 16.63
C GLY A 25 3.03 -21.49 15.85
N LEU A 26 1.89 -21.56 15.15
CA LEU A 26 1.28 -20.40 14.49
C LEU A 26 0.47 -19.54 15.47
N CYS A 27 0.22 -20.06 16.68
CA CYS A 27 -0.46 -19.31 17.72
C CYS A 27 0.46 -18.22 18.25
N HIS A 28 -0.08 -17.02 18.26
CA HIS A 28 0.57 -15.89 18.87
C HIS A 28 0.24 -15.90 20.37
N HIS A 29 1.23 -16.20 21.20
CA HIS A 29 1.04 -16.15 22.65
C HIS A 29 0.99 -14.67 23.08
N HIS A 30 -0.18 -14.24 23.53
CA HIS A 30 -0.29 -12.94 24.17
C HIS A 30 0.45 -12.97 25.51
N HIS A 31 1.35 -12.04 25.70
CA HIS A 31 1.79 -11.71 27.05
C HIS A 31 0.75 -10.77 27.67
N ASP A 32 0.25 -11.09 28.86
CA ASP A 32 -0.72 -10.28 29.57
C ASP A 32 -0.25 -8.82 29.62
N GLY A 33 -1.07 -7.90 29.10
CA GLY A 33 -0.82 -6.47 29.10
C GLY A 33 -0.17 -5.90 27.83
N TYR A 34 0.21 -6.72 26.82
CA TYR A 34 0.70 -6.20 25.52
C TYR A 34 -0.44 -6.07 24.52
N PRO A 35 -0.62 -4.87 23.90
CA PRO A 35 -1.64 -4.68 22.89
C PRO A 35 -1.27 -5.41 21.59
N LEU A 36 -2.27 -5.84 20.83
CA LEU A 36 -2.12 -6.26 19.43
C LEU A 36 -2.60 -5.17 18.48
N PRO A 37 -2.02 -5.10 17.24
CA PRO A 37 -2.52 -4.20 16.22
C PRO A 37 -3.99 -4.46 15.90
N SER A 38 -4.77 -3.39 15.81
CA SER A 38 -6.20 -3.43 15.48
C SER A 38 -6.46 -2.90 14.07
N GLY A 39 -6.96 -3.75 13.17
CA GLY A 39 -7.36 -3.34 11.82
C GLY A 39 -8.33 -2.17 11.84
N LYS A 40 -9.33 -2.19 12.73
CA LYS A 40 -10.33 -1.12 12.86
C LYS A 40 -9.72 0.21 13.32
N ALA A 41 -8.75 0.20 14.22
CA ALA A 41 -8.05 1.42 14.62
C ALA A 41 -7.17 1.96 13.49
N LEU A 42 -6.56 1.09 12.69
CA LEU A 42 -5.79 1.50 11.51
C LEU A 42 -6.67 2.09 10.40
N GLU A 43 -7.89 1.57 10.19
CA GLU A 43 -8.90 2.20 9.31
C GLU A 43 -9.20 3.62 9.78
N GLU A 44 -9.46 3.84 11.08
CA GLU A 44 -9.71 5.17 11.63
C GLU A 44 -8.50 6.10 11.43
N ILE A 45 -7.27 5.62 11.62
CA ILE A 45 -6.05 6.40 11.36
C ILE A 45 -5.97 6.85 9.90
N VAL A 46 -6.25 5.96 8.95
CA VAL A 46 -6.25 6.27 7.52
C VAL A 46 -7.33 7.30 7.18
N ASP A 47 -8.54 7.14 7.72
CA ASP A 47 -9.65 8.08 7.47
C ASP A 47 -9.37 9.47 8.06
N LEU A 48 -8.80 9.55 9.27
CA LEU A 48 -8.34 10.79 9.86
C LEU A 48 -7.24 11.45 9.02
N SER A 49 -6.31 10.65 8.51
CA SER A 49 -5.24 11.13 7.63
C SER A 49 -5.80 11.75 6.35
N ARG A 50 -6.74 11.07 5.69
CA ARG A 50 -7.45 11.57 4.50
C ARG A 50 -8.17 12.89 4.80
N ALA A 51 -8.88 12.97 5.94
CA ALA A 51 -9.60 14.16 6.36
C ALA A 51 -8.67 15.35 6.71
N ILE A 52 -7.47 15.10 7.21
CA ILE A 52 -6.45 16.11 7.48
C ILE A 52 -5.79 16.59 6.18
N ILE A 53 -5.44 15.64 5.30
CA ILE A 53 -4.73 15.92 4.04
C ILE A 53 -5.64 16.64 3.04
N PHE A 54 -6.87 16.18 2.88
CA PHE A 54 -7.87 16.72 1.96
C PHE A 54 -9.13 17.16 2.72
N PRO A 55 -9.05 18.24 3.51
CA PRO A 55 -10.18 18.69 4.35
C PRO A 55 -11.39 19.09 3.50
N GLY A 56 -12.56 18.58 3.87
CA GLY A 56 -13.82 18.78 3.17
C GLY A 56 -14.13 17.73 2.08
N TYR A 57 -13.14 17.00 1.60
CA TYR A 57 -13.35 15.86 0.67
C TYR A 57 -13.64 14.55 1.42
N TYR A 58 -13.00 14.37 2.56
CA TYR A 58 -13.17 13.21 3.42
C TYR A 58 -13.69 13.64 4.79
N GLY A 59 -14.53 12.81 5.40
CA GLY A 59 -15.14 13.09 6.71
C GLY A 59 -16.29 14.08 6.60
N LYS A 60 -16.30 15.11 7.46
CA LYS A 60 -17.39 16.11 7.49
C LYS A 60 -17.22 17.13 6.36
N SER A 61 -18.25 17.30 5.53
CA SER A 61 -18.28 18.24 4.40
C SER A 61 -18.49 19.72 4.79
N SER A 62 -18.74 20.02 6.07
CA SER A 62 -19.01 21.39 6.56
C SER A 62 -17.76 22.19 6.92
N VAL A 63 -16.60 21.79 6.42
CA VAL A 63 -15.33 22.50 6.66
C VAL A 63 -15.23 23.74 5.78
N ASN A 64 -14.93 24.89 6.39
CA ASN A 64 -14.72 26.16 5.69
C ASN A 64 -13.43 26.85 6.17
N THR A 65 -13.06 27.98 5.59
CA THR A 65 -11.82 28.71 5.89
C THR A 65 -11.67 29.10 7.37
N GLN A 66 -12.76 29.30 8.09
CA GLN A 66 -12.72 29.66 9.53
C GLN A 66 -12.57 28.42 10.41
N THR A 67 -13.14 27.28 10.02
CA THR A 67 -13.21 26.07 10.84
C THR A 67 -12.10 25.05 10.51
N ILE A 68 -11.43 25.19 9.36
CA ILE A 68 -10.43 24.23 8.87
C ILE A 68 -9.32 23.94 9.87
N LYS A 69 -8.78 24.95 10.56
CA LYS A 69 -7.70 24.76 11.54
C LYS A 69 -8.16 23.93 12.74
N TYR A 70 -9.41 24.12 13.19
CA TYR A 70 -9.97 23.35 14.30
C TYR A 70 -10.24 21.91 13.88
N HIS A 71 -10.77 21.72 12.67
CA HIS A 71 -10.99 20.39 12.08
C HIS A 71 -9.67 19.62 11.99
N ILE A 72 -8.63 20.23 11.44
CA ILE A 72 -7.30 19.61 11.37
C ILE A 72 -6.75 19.33 12.77
N GLY A 73 -6.86 20.27 13.71
CA GLY A 73 -6.31 20.12 15.07
C GLY A 73 -6.93 18.95 15.82
N VAL A 74 -8.27 18.84 15.83
CA VAL A 74 -8.98 17.74 16.50
C VAL A 74 -8.66 16.39 15.88
N ASN A 75 -8.63 16.32 14.54
CA ASN A 75 -8.31 15.06 13.85
C ASN A 75 -6.85 14.66 14.05
N ALA A 76 -5.91 15.60 14.05
CA ALA A 76 -4.49 15.33 14.29
C ALA A 76 -4.23 14.83 15.72
N GLU A 77 -4.88 15.43 16.72
CA GLU A 77 -4.81 14.96 18.11
C GLU A 77 -5.36 13.54 18.27
N ARG A 78 -6.52 13.25 17.66
CA ARG A 78 -7.12 11.92 17.67
C ARG A 78 -6.24 10.90 16.97
N MET A 79 -5.72 11.25 15.78
CA MET A 79 -4.81 10.41 15.00
C MET A 79 -3.54 10.09 15.77
N GLN A 80 -2.93 11.09 16.44
CA GLN A 80 -1.70 10.90 17.20
C GLN A 80 -1.90 9.90 18.35
N LYS A 81 -3.03 9.97 19.07
CA LYS A 81 -3.36 9.02 20.14
C LYS A 81 -3.51 7.58 19.59
N LEU A 82 -4.24 7.40 18.52
CA LEU A 82 -4.42 6.09 17.87
C LEU A 82 -3.09 5.57 17.33
N LEU A 83 -2.29 6.41 16.69
CA LEU A 83 -0.95 6.05 16.20
C LEU A 83 -0.06 5.56 17.33
N TYR A 84 -0.03 6.26 18.45
CA TYR A 84 0.75 5.82 19.62
C TYR A 84 0.36 4.41 20.06
N GLU A 85 -0.94 4.14 20.20
CA GLU A 85 -1.46 2.82 20.59
C GLU A 85 -1.11 1.74 19.59
N GLN A 86 -1.30 2.01 18.28
CA GLN A 86 -1.06 1.02 17.24
C GLN A 86 0.43 0.80 16.97
N VAL A 87 1.25 1.85 17.00
CA VAL A 87 2.71 1.72 16.86
C VAL A 87 3.29 0.93 18.04
N LEU A 88 2.82 1.19 19.27
CA LEU A 88 3.21 0.38 20.43
C LEU A 88 2.84 -1.09 20.22
N ALA A 89 1.62 -1.36 19.75
CA ALA A 89 1.16 -2.71 19.44
C ALA A 89 2.03 -3.40 18.37
N GLY A 90 2.42 -2.66 17.32
CA GLY A 90 3.32 -3.16 16.27
C GLY A 90 4.73 -3.46 16.79
N LEU A 91 5.29 -2.58 17.61
CA LEU A 91 6.61 -2.78 18.23
C LEU A 91 6.61 -3.99 19.16
N CYS A 92 5.57 -4.12 20.01
CA CYS A 92 5.40 -5.29 20.87
C CYS A 92 5.23 -6.57 20.05
N PHE A 93 4.53 -6.53 18.90
CA PHE A 93 4.38 -7.66 18.00
C PHE A 93 5.71 -8.16 17.44
N GLY A 94 6.62 -7.27 17.06
CA GLY A 94 7.95 -7.61 16.53
C GLY A 94 8.88 -8.26 17.55
N ASP A 95 8.65 -7.97 18.83
CA ASP A 95 9.56 -8.36 19.94
C ASP A 95 9.06 -9.55 20.79
N MET A 96 8.02 -10.23 20.34
CA MET A 96 7.26 -11.21 21.12
C MET A 96 7.95 -12.55 21.44
N CYS A 97 9.23 -12.72 21.15
CA CYS A 97 9.96 -13.98 21.42
C CYS A 97 10.52 -14.08 22.84
N GLU A 98 10.49 -13.03 23.64
CA GLU A 98 11.06 -13.00 24.99
C GLU A 98 10.08 -12.53 26.06
N LYS A 99 10.25 -12.98 27.29
CA LYS A 99 9.44 -12.50 28.44
C LYS A 99 9.59 -10.99 28.59
N PRO A 100 8.48 -10.24 28.82
CA PRO A 100 8.55 -8.80 28.96
C PRO A 100 9.43 -8.41 30.15
N ASP A 101 10.46 -7.59 29.86
CA ASP A 101 11.16 -6.82 30.87
C ASP A 101 10.45 -5.47 30.97
N ASP A 102 10.10 -5.03 32.19
CA ASP A 102 9.43 -3.75 32.43
C ASP A 102 10.22 -2.57 31.83
N ASN A 103 11.54 -2.63 31.85
CA ASN A 103 12.40 -1.59 31.25
C ASN A 103 12.28 -1.54 29.75
N LYS A 104 12.22 -2.70 29.07
CA LYS A 104 12.04 -2.80 27.63
C LYS A 104 10.67 -2.25 27.20
N PHE A 105 9.62 -2.54 27.95
CA PHE A 105 8.29 -1.98 27.66
C PHE A 105 8.24 -0.45 27.81
N ILE A 106 8.94 0.11 28.79
CA ILE A 106 9.09 1.57 28.93
C ILE A 106 9.79 2.17 27.71
N GLU A 107 10.81 1.50 27.19
CA GLU A 107 11.54 1.93 25.99
C GLU A 107 10.64 1.88 24.74
N LEU A 108 9.88 0.79 24.53
CA LEU A 108 8.92 0.66 23.43
C LEU A 108 7.85 1.75 23.47
N ARG A 109 7.36 2.12 24.65
CA ARG A 109 6.42 3.24 24.83
C ARG A 109 7.02 4.58 24.38
N LYS A 110 8.25 4.88 24.76
CA LYS A 110 8.95 6.11 24.34
C LYS A 110 9.19 6.12 22.83
N GLN A 111 9.56 4.98 22.26
CA GLN A 111 9.72 4.84 20.82
C GLN A 111 8.40 5.03 20.09
N ALA A 112 7.30 4.44 20.57
CA ALA A 112 5.96 4.59 19.98
C ALA A 112 5.49 6.07 20.04
N GLU A 113 5.74 6.76 21.15
CA GLU A 113 5.44 8.19 21.30
C GLU A 113 6.22 9.03 20.29
N THR A 114 7.52 8.79 20.16
CA THR A 114 8.38 9.48 19.20
C THR A 114 7.90 9.27 17.77
N ILE A 115 7.65 8.02 17.36
CA ILE A 115 7.20 7.66 16.00
C ILE A 115 5.84 8.31 15.70
N SER A 116 4.89 8.27 16.64
CA SER A 116 3.55 8.84 16.45
C SER A 116 3.61 10.36 16.21
N ILE A 117 4.44 11.07 16.98
CA ILE A 117 4.67 12.52 16.82
C ILE A 117 5.37 12.80 15.49
N MET A 118 6.40 12.03 15.14
CA MET A 118 7.13 12.19 13.88
C MET A 118 6.20 12.03 12.68
N LEU A 119 5.35 10.97 12.63
CA LEU A 119 4.42 10.79 11.52
C LEU A 119 3.43 11.95 11.38
N VAL A 120 2.87 12.45 12.49
CA VAL A 120 1.99 13.62 12.46
C VAL A 120 2.75 14.86 11.93
N SER A 121 4.00 15.05 12.30
CA SER A 121 4.83 16.17 11.80
C SER A 121 5.15 16.06 10.31
N MET A 122 5.09 14.86 9.72
CA MET A 122 5.32 14.61 8.29
C MET A 122 4.06 14.81 7.43
N LEU A 123 2.86 14.93 8.01
CA LEU A 123 1.62 15.12 7.24
C LEU A 123 1.66 16.31 6.25
N PRO A 124 2.27 17.46 6.54
CA PRO A 124 2.42 18.53 5.55
C PRO A 124 3.25 18.11 4.33
N HIS A 125 4.31 17.34 4.53
CA HIS A 125 5.12 16.78 3.44
C HIS A 125 4.32 15.76 2.62
N ILE A 126 3.64 14.83 3.28
CA ILE A 126 2.78 13.82 2.63
C ILE A 126 1.68 14.51 1.81
N ARG A 127 1.07 15.60 2.35
CA ARG A 127 0.10 16.41 1.60
C ARG A 127 0.69 16.99 0.33
N ASN A 128 1.89 17.53 0.36
CA ASN A 128 2.56 18.09 -0.81
C ASN A 128 2.81 17.01 -1.87
N LEU A 129 3.27 15.82 -1.47
CA LEU A 129 3.44 14.69 -2.39
C LEU A 129 2.10 14.28 -3.02
N LEU A 130 1.05 14.12 -2.23
CA LEU A 130 -0.28 13.75 -2.74
C LEU A 130 -0.90 14.83 -3.63
N ALA A 131 -0.60 16.11 -3.38
CA ALA A 131 -1.02 17.18 -4.28
C ALA A 131 -0.39 17.05 -5.67
N THR A 132 0.90 16.68 -5.75
CA THR A 132 1.56 16.39 -7.04
C THR A 132 0.99 15.14 -7.72
N ASP A 133 0.58 14.13 -6.95
CA ASP A 133 -0.05 12.92 -7.48
C ASP A 133 -1.45 13.21 -8.04
N VAL A 134 -2.24 14.07 -7.37
CA VAL A 134 -3.54 14.57 -7.87
C VAL A 134 -3.36 15.35 -9.18
N GLU A 135 -2.36 16.23 -9.24
CA GLU A 135 -2.03 16.98 -10.44
C GLU A 135 -1.63 16.05 -11.60
N ALA A 136 -0.82 15.04 -11.33
CA ALA A 136 -0.42 14.03 -12.32
C ALA A 136 -1.61 13.22 -12.84
N ALA A 137 -2.55 12.86 -11.96
CA ALA A 137 -3.77 12.15 -12.36
C ALA A 137 -4.65 13.04 -13.26
N TYR A 138 -4.88 14.30 -12.88
CA TYR A 138 -5.67 15.26 -13.64
C TYR A 138 -5.06 15.52 -15.03
N ASN A 139 -3.76 15.81 -15.10
CA ASN A 139 -3.06 16.07 -16.36
C ASN A 139 -2.92 14.81 -17.24
N GLY A 140 -3.00 13.65 -16.63
CA GLY A 140 -2.82 12.35 -17.30
C GLY A 140 -4.10 11.74 -17.86
N ASP A 141 -5.28 12.22 -17.47
CA ASP A 141 -6.57 11.69 -17.89
C ASP A 141 -7.42 12.77 -18.55
N PRO A 142 -7.65 12.70 -19.88
CA PRO A 142 -8.47 13.67 -20.59
C PRO A 142 -9.96 13.62 -20.18
N ALA A 143 -10.41 12.59 -19.46
CA ALA A 143 -11.78 12.47 -18.96
C ALA A 143 -11.99 13.13 -17.58
N ALA A 144 -10.93 13.59 -16.92
CA ALA A 144 -11.01 14.23 -15.61
C ALA A 144 -11.48 15.68 -15.72
N ASP A 145 -12.61 16.02 -15.11
CA ASP A 145 -13.17 17.36 -15.15
C ASP A 145 -12.51 18.32 -14.13
N SER A 146 -12.03 17.80 -12.98
CA SER A 146 -11.49 18.64 -11.92
C SER A 146 -10.60 17.87 -10.94
N TYR A 147 -9.75 18.61 -10.18
CA TYR A 147 -9.03 18.04 -9.04
C TYR A 147 -9.97 17.49 -7.97
N ALA A 148 -11.16 18.08 -7.81
CA ALA A 148 -12.16 17.64 -6.86
C ALA A 148 -12.65 16.21 -7.21
N GLU A 149 -12.88 15.96 -8.48
CA GLU A 149 -13.24 14.63 -8.98
C GLU A 149 -12.13 13.61 -8.73
N ILE A 150 -10.89 13.95 -9.05
CA ILE A 150 -9.72 13.07 -8.80
C ILE A 150 -9.64 12.69 -7.32
N ILE A 151 -9.72 13.66 -6.40
CA ILE A 151 -9.64 13.40 -4.97
C ILE A 151 -10.81 12.54 -4.47
N SER A 152 -12.01 12.79 -4.98
CA SER A 152 -13.23 12.14 -4.47
C SER A 152 -13.48 10.75 -5.07
N CYS A 153 -13.10 10.53 -6.33
CA CYS A 153 -13.54 9.37 -7.12
C CYS A 153 -12.41 8.41 -7.51
N TYR A 154 -11.18 8.90 -7.72
CA TYR A 154 -10.13 8.07 -8.28
C TYR A 154 -9.50 7.13 -7.22
N PRO A 155 -9.50 5.81 -7.45
CA PRO A 155 -8.97 4.84 -6.48
C PRO A 155 -7.49 5.03 -6.20
N VAL A 156 -6.73 5.56 -7.16
CA VAL A 156 -5.30 5.82 -7.00
C VAL A 156 -5.00 6.76 -5.82
N ILE A 157 -5.84 7.77 -5.56
CA ILE A 157 -5.59 8.72 -4.45
C ILE A 157 -5.75 8.04 -3.10
N LYS A 158 -6.71 7.11 -2.98
CA LYS A 158 -6.84 6.28 -1.77
C LYS A 158 -5.63 5.36 -1.59
N ALA A 159 -5.21 4.69 -2.66
CA ALA A 159 -4.05 3.79 -2.62
C ALA A 159 -2.76 4.54 -2.27
N LEU A 160 -2.51 5.71 -2.89
CA LEU A 160 -1.32 6.51 -2.62
C LEU A 160 -1.34 7.14 -1.23
N THR A 161 -2.50 7.55 -0.72
CA THR A 161 -2.60 8.05 0.67
C THR A 161 -2.18 6.99 1.67
N ASN A 162 -2.73 5.77 1.56
CA ASN A 162 -2.33 4.66 2.42
C ASN A 162 -0.85 4.32 2.26
N TYR A 163 -0.38 4.23 1.01
CA TYR A 163 1.02 3.91 0.72
C TYR A 163 1.98 4.95 1.33
N ARG A 164 1.77 6.26 1.12
CA ARG A 164 2.69 7.29 1.62
C ARG A 164 2.76 7.32 3.14
N ILE A 165 1.63 7.11 3.84
CA ILE A 165 1.60 6.96 5.31
C ILE A 165 2.33 5.69 5.75
N ALA A 166 2.04 4.57 5.09
CA ALA A 166 2.64 3.28 5.41
C ALA A 166 4.15 3.26 5.11
N HIS A 167 4.59 3.98 4.08
CA HIS A 167 6.00 4.11 3.71
C HIS A 167 6.80 4.79 4.82
N GLU A 168 6.31 5.88 5.39
CA GLU A 168 6.98 6.56 6.50
C GLU A 168 7.08 5.66 7.74
N LEU A 169 6.02 4.95 8.09
CA LEU A 169 6.06 3.98 9.19
C LEU A 169 7.02 2.81 8.89
N TYR A 170 7.13 2.40 7.62
CA TYR A 170 8.06 1.35 7.19
C TYR A 170 9.52 1.81 7.31
N GLU A 171 9.85 3.03 6.88
CA GLU A 171 11.19 3.63 7.03
C GLU A 171 11.55 3.86 8.51
N MET A 172 10.55 4.07 9.38
CA MET A 172 10.71 4.10 10.84
C MET A 172 10.76 2.71 11.48
N HIS A 173 10.81 1.65 10.69
CA HIS A 173 10.92 0.26 11.13
C HIS A 173 9.78 -0.24 12.03
N VAL A 174 8.58 0.29 11.86
CA VAL A 174 7.40 -0.20 12.57
C VAL A 174 7.00 -1.57 12.01
N PRO A 175 6.95 -2.63 12.82
CA PRO A 175 6.58 -3.96 12.35
C PRO A 175 5.10 -4.05 11.98
N LEU A 176 4.75 -4.87 11.00
CA LEU A 176 3.40 -5.29 10.59
C LEU A 176 2.48 -4.16 10.10
N ILE A 177 2.33 -3.08 10.86
CA ILE A 177 1.37 -1.99 10.62
C ILE A 177 1.47 -1.39 9.21
N PRO A 178 2.67 -1.07 8.67
CA PRO A 178 2.77 -0.55 7.30
C PRO A 178 2.12 -1.48 6.27
N ARG A 179 2.34 -2.79 6.42
CA ARG A 179 1.73 -3.77 5.52
C ARG A 179 0.22 -3.86 5.70
N MET A 180 -0.29 -3.81 6.93
CA MET A 180 -1.73 -3.79 7.19
C MET A 180 -2.40 -2.59 6.51
N ILE A 181 -1.81 -1.40 6.58
CA ILE A 181 -2.33 -0.18 5.95
C ILE A 181 -2.36 -0.30 4.41
N THR A 182 -1.31 -0.85 3.79
CA THR A 182 -1.30 -1.02 2.32
C THR A 182 -2.26 -2.11 1.86
N GLU A 183 -2.45 -3.19 2.63
CA GLU A 183 -3.44 -4.23 2.32
C GLU A 183 -4.90 -3.73 2.40
N MET A 184 -5.20 -2.76 3.27
CA MET A 184 -6.52 -2.10 3.26
C MET A 184 -6.79 -1.42 1.92
N ALA A 185 -5.82 -0.66 1.39
CA ALA A 185 -5.95 -0.03 0.09
C ALA A 185 -6.02 -1.06 -1.04
N HIS A 186 -5.22 -2.12 -0.98
CA HIS A 186 -5.28 -3.24 -1.94
C HIS A 186 -6.68 -3.86 -1.98
N SER A 187 -7.27 -4.15 -0.83
CA SER A 187 -8.61 -4.71 -0.72
C SER A 187 -9.69 -3.77 -1.25
N GLU A 188 -9.54 -2.45 -1.05
CA GLU A 188 -10.51 -1.44 -1.48
C GLU A 188 -10.41 -1.11 -2.97
N THR A 189 -9.19 -1.09 -3.53
CA THR A 189 -8.90 -0.51 -4.86
C THR A 189 -8.39 -1.51 -5.88
N GLY A 190 -7.94 -2.68 -5.46
CA GLY A 190 -7.23 -3.63 -6.31
C GLY A 190 -5.80 -3.20 -6.67
N ILE A 191 -5.24 -2.17 -6.00
CA ILE A 191 -3.89 -1.65 -6.21
C ILE A 191 -2.99 -2.10 -5.06
N ASP A 192 -2.05 -3.01 -5.32
CA ASP A 192 -1.09 -3.52 -4.33
C ASP A 192 0.24 -2.76 -4.43
N ILE A 193 0.50 -1.88 -3.48
CA ILE A 193 1.78 -1.18 -3.35
C ILE A 193 2.45 -1.59 -2.04
N HIS A 194 3.59 -2.26 -2.13
CA HIS A 194 4.34 -2.61 -0.92
C HIS A 194 4.91 -1.35 -0.25
N PRO A 195 4.80 -1.18 1.09
CA PRO A 195 5.25 0.03 1.78
C PRO A 195 6.75 0.31 1.65
N GLY A 196 7.57 -0.69 1.37
CA GLY A 196 9.01 -0.54 1.12
C GLY A 196 9.38 -0.04 -0.28
N ALA A 197 8.44 0.08 -1.22
CA ALA A 197 8.69 0.70 -2.51
C ALA A 197 9.03 2.19 -2.33
N LYS A 198 9.89 2.75 -3.19
CA LYS A 198 10.23 4.18 -3.19
C LYS A 198 9.62 4.85 -4.40
N ILE A 199 8.67 5.75 -4.20
CA ILE A 199 7.90 6.39 -5.28
C ILE A 199 8.07 7.90 -5.20
N GLY A 200 8.53 8.52 -6.29
CA GLY A 200 8.73 9.95 -6.43
C GLY A 200 7.43 10.76 -6.51
N GLU A 201 7.58 12.04 -6.85
CA GLU A 201 6.50 13.01 -7.04
C GLU A 201 5.82 12.84 -8.40
N TYR A 202 4.59 13.36 -8.53
CA TYR A 202 3.80 13.30 -9.77
C TYR A 202 3.58 11.87 -10.28
N PHE A 203 3.42 10.94 -9.37
CA PHE A 203 3.14 9.56 -9.71
C PHE A 203 1.62 9.34 -9.85
N THR A 204 1.21 8.60 -10.88
CA THR A 204 -0.20 8.22 -11.01
C THR A 204 -0.40 6.83 -11.57
N ILE A 205 -1.54 6.24 -11.24
CA ILE A 205 -2.03 4.96 -11.76
C ILE A 205 -3.42 5.21 -12.34
N ASP A 206 -3.58 4.96 -13.61
CA ASP A 206 -4.86 5.10 -14.30
C ASP A 206 -5.66 3.79 -14.20
N HIS A 207 -6.95 3.88 -13.84
CA HIS A 207 -7.85 2.78 -13.44
C HIS A 207 -7.33 1.99 -12.23
N GLY A 208 -6.24 1.30 -12.35
CA GLY A 208 -5.40 0.75 -11.30
C GLY A 208 -5.65 -0.70 -10.90
N THR A 209 -6.82 -1.28 -11.18
CA THR A 209 -7.13 -2.66 -10.79
C THR A 209 -6.05 -3.64 -11.25
N GLY A 210 -5.52 -4.44 -10.33
CA GLY A 210 -4.50 -5.44 -10.60
C GLY A 210 -3.08 -4.91 -10.76
N VAL A 211 -2.81 -3.64 -10.40
CA VAL A 211 -1.43 -3.13 -10.32
C VAL A 211 -0.72 -3.73 -9.11
N VAL A 212 0.51 -4.19 -9.31
CA VAL A 212 1.38 -4.71 -8.24
C VAL A 212 2.73 -4.02 -8.28
N ILE A 213 3.12 -3.37 -7.18
CA ILE A 213 4.42 -2.70 -7.00
C ILE A 213 5.18 -3.36 -5.85
N GLY A 214 6.24 -4.10 -6.18
CA GLY A 214 7.01 -4.90 -5.23
C GLY A 214 7.91 -4.08 -4.30
N ALA A 215 8.29 -4.69 -3.18
CA ALA A 215 8.94 -4.08 -2.02
C ALA A 215 10.20 -3.25 -2.30
N THR A 216 10.99 -3.61 -3.30
CA THR A 216 12.27 -2.95 -3.59
C THR A 216 12.23 -2.17 -4.91
N CYS A 217 11.02 -1.84 -5.41
CA CYS A 217 10.86 -0.93 -6.55
C CYS A 217 11.39 0.45 -6.20
N ILE A 218 12.03 1.08 -7.19
CA ILE A 218 12.39 2.50 -7.15
C ILE A 218 11.74 3.15 -8.35
N ILE A 219 10.87 4.12 -8.11
CA ILE A 219 10.08 4.80 -9.15
C ILE A 219 10.39 6.29 -9.09
N GLY A 220 10.87 6.84 -10.18
CA GLY A 220 11.20 8.25 -10.33
C GLY A 220 9.98 9.17 -10.38
N LYS A 221 10.20 10.42 -10.80
CA LYS A 221 9.15 11.43 -10.92
C LYS A 221 8.39 11.31 -12.24
N HIS A 222 7.12 11.73 -12.24
CA HIS A 222 6.25 11.76 -13.43
C HIS A 222 6.09 10.38 -14.09
N VAL A 223 6.07 9.31 -13.30
CA VAL A 223 5.81 7.97 -13.82
C VAL A 223 4.32 7.70 -13.85
N LYS A 224 3.82 7.18 -14.98
CA LYS A 224 2.42 6.78 -15.14
C LYS A 224 2.33 5.28 -15.37
N LEU A 225 1.50 4.60 -14.58
CA LEU A 225 1.13 3.20 -14.76
C LEU A 225 -0.34 3.09 -15.14
N TYR A 226 -0.71 2.02 -15.83
CA TYR A 226 -2.08 1.67 -16.13
C TYR A 226 -2.46 0.36 -15.41
N GLN A 227 -3.76 0.02 -15.42
CA GLN A 227 -4.29 -1.18 -14.78
C GLN A 227 -3.52 -2.45 -15.19
N GLY A 228 -3.42 -3.40 -14.25
CA GLY A 228 -2.80 -4.71 -14.46
C GLY A 228 -1.27 -4.69 -14.61
N VAL A 229 -0.62 -3.55 -14.43
CA VAL A 229 0.85 -3.47 -14.47
C VAL A 229 1.46 -4.20 -13.29
N THR A 230 2.45 -5.05 -13.55
CA THR A 230 3.22 -5.74 -12.51
C THR A 230 4.68 -5.28 -12.54
N LEU A 231 5.14 -4.69 -11.43
CA LEU A 231 6.55 -4.41 -11.16
C LEU A 231 7.06 -5.44 -10.13
N GLY A 232 7.49 -6.60 -10.63
CA GLY A 232 7.72 -7.80 -9.86
C GLY A 232 9.18 -8.29 -9.83
N ALA A 233 9.41 -9.35 -9.06
CA ALA A 233 10.66 -10.09 -9.08
C ALA A 233 10.65 -11.14 -10.20
N LYS A 234 11.77 -11.33 -10.88
CA LYS A 234 11.93 -12.42 -11.86
C LYS A 234 12.17 -13.76 -11.18
N SER A 235 12.98 -13.74 -10.13
CA SER A 235 13.33 -14.89 -9.30
C SER A 235 13.88 -14.39 -7.97
N PHE A 236 14.04 -15.28 -7.02
CA PHE A 236 14.72 -15.00 -5.76
C PHE A 236 15.67 -16.16 -5.44
N PRO A 237 16.85 -15.87 -4.90
CA PRO A 237 17.78 -16.90 -4.48
C PRO A 237 17.22 -17.65 -3.28
N LEU A 238 17.56 -18.93 -3.20
CA LEU A 238 17.19 -19.80 -2.10
C LEU A 238 18.43 -20.00 -1.20
N ASP A 239 18.18 -20.17 0.09
CA ASP A 239 19.19 -20.58 1.06
C ASP A 239 19.47 -22.11 0.96
N LYS A 240 20.32 -22.63 1.87
CA LYS A 240 20.70 -24.05 1.92
C LYS A 240 19.51 -24.98 2.20
N ASP A 241 18.46 -24.45 2.80
CA ASP A 241 17.24 -25.19 3.18
C ASP A 241 16.15 -25.06 2.14
N GLY A 242 16.43 -24.43 0.98
CA GLY A 242 15.46 -24.19 -0.09
C GLY A 242 14.46 -23.08 0.21
N LYS A 243 14.72 -22.22 1.20
CA LYS A 243 13.86 -21.08 1.56
C LYS A 243 14.30 -19.80 0.86
N PRO A 244 13.37 -18.93 0.46
CA PRO A 244 13.70 -17.64 -0.16
C PRO A 244 14.54 -16.76 0.77
N ILE A 245 15.68 -16.26 0.27
CA ILE A 245 16.50 -15.27 0.98
C ILE A 245 15.75 -13.94 0.96
N LYS A 246 15.42 -13.41 2.15
CA LYS A 246 14.67 -12.16 2.32
C LYS A 246 15.58 -10.92 2.27
N GLY A 247 14.98 -9.73 2.04
CA GLY A 247 15.68 -8.44 2.13
C GLY A 247 16.52 -8.06 0.91
N ILE A 248 16.62 -8.91 -0.12
CA ILE A 248 17.41 -8.62 -1.33
C ILE A 248 16.60 -7.77 -2.32
N ALA A 249 17.26 -6.76 -2.89
CA ALA A 249 16.69 -5.94 -3.96
C ALA A 249 16.46 -6.80 -5.22
N ARG A 250 15.17 -6.95 -5.63
CA ARG A 250 14.76 -7.85 -6.71
C ARG A 250 13.70 -7.28 -7.64
N HIS A 251 13.23 -6.06 -7.40
CA HIS A 251 12.19 -5.39 -8.18
C HIS A 251 12.77 -4.28 -9.05
N PRO A 252 12.09 -3.87 -10.13
CA PRO A 252 12.64 -2.94 -11.11
C PRO A 252 12.85 -1.52 -10.56
N ILE A 253 13.69 -0.78 -11.30
CA ILE A 253 13.89 0.66 -11.17
C ILE A 253 13.27 1.31 -12.40
N LEU A 254 12.36 2.25 -12.22
CA LEU A 254 11.80 3.09 -13.26
C LEU A 254 12.33 4.51 -13.06
N GLU A 255 13.06 5.04 -14.04
CA GLU A 255 13.51 6.43 -14.01
C GLU A 255 12.37 7.41 -14.33
N ASP A 256 12.66 8.72 -14.34
CA ASP A 256 11.64 9.75 -14.55
C ASP A 256 10.91 9.64 -15.90
N ASN A 257 9.67 10.06 -15.91
CA ASN A 257 8.80 10.14 -17.11
C ASN A 257 8.58 8.80 -17.83
N VAL A 258 8.68 7.68 -17.11
CA VAL A 258 8.37 6.35 -17.66
C VAL A 258 6.85 6.17 -17.71
N VAL A 259 6.36 5.63 -18.83
CA VAL A 259 4.95 5.23 -18.98
C VAL A 259 4.86 3.73 -19.21
N VAL A 260 4.05 3.06 -18.40
CA VAL A 260 3.82 1.61 -18.50
C VAL A 260 2.34 1.35 -18.74
N TYR A 261 2.01 0.90 -19.94
CA TYR A 261 0.63 0.64 -20.34
C TYR A 261 0.08 -0.68 -19.78
N SER A 262 -1.23 -0.83 -19.92
CA SER A 262 -2.04 -1.89 -19.29
C SER A 262 -1.48 -3.30 -19.44
N ASN A 263 -1.55 -4.06 -18.35
CA ASN A 263 -1.14 -5.46 -18.27
C ASN A 263 0.33 -5.72 -18.69
N ALA A 264 1.17 -4.68 -18.72
CA ALA A 264 2.59 -4.90 -18.94
C ALA A 264 3.26 -5.42 -17.65
N THR A 265 4.23 -6.33 -17.83
CA THR A 265 4.92 -7.00 -16.72
C THR A 265 6.41 -6.70 -16.81
N VAL A 266 6.96 -6.07 -15.78
CA VAL A 266 8.39 -5.72 -15.65
C VAL A 266 8.99 -6.52 -14.50
N LEU A 267 9.91 -7.43 -14.79
CA LEU A 267 10.42 -8.38 -13.81
C LEU A 267 11.93 -8.29 -13.62
N GLY A 268 12.33 -8.33 -12.35
CA GLY A 268 13.72 -8.40 -11.94
C GLY A 268 14.32 -7.05 -11.56
N ARG A 269 15.55 -7.05 -11.05
CA ARG A 269 16.29 -5.82 -10.70
C ARG A 269 16.89 -5.21 -11.96
N ILE A 270 16.04 -4.70 -12.82
CA ILE A 270 16.37 -4.05 -14.09
C ILE A 270 16.03 -2.57 -14.03
N THR A 271 16.66 -1.77 -14.89
CA THR A 271 16.44 -0.33 -14.99
C THR A 271 15.70 0.01 -16.27
N ILE A 272 14.54 0.66 -16.12
CA ILE A 272 13.80 1.26 -17.23
C ILE A 272 14.18 2.74 -17.28
N GLY A 273 14.99 3.09 -18.29
CA GLY A 273 15.58 4.41 -18.43
C GLY A 273 14.55 5.52 -18.64
N LYS A 274 14.98 6.75 -18.36
CA LYS A 274 14.16 7.97 -18.43
C LYS A 274 13.35 8.09 -19.73
N SER A 275 12.09 8.46 -19.62
CA SER A 275 11.16 8.66 -20.74
C SER A 275 10.95 7.42 -21.61
N CYS A 276 11.15 6.23 -21.06
CA CYS A 276 10.77 4.98 -21.73
C CYS A 276 9.26 4.80 -21.77
N VAL A 277 8.79 4.11 -22.81
CA VAL A 277 7.37 3.71 -22.94
C VAL A 277 7.30 2.19 -23.11
N ILE A 278 6.57 1.52 -22.25
CA ILE A 278 6.27 0.09 -22.32
C ILE A 278 4.81 -0.08 -22.74
N GLY A 279 4.61 -0.64 -23.93
CA GLY A 279 3.27 -0.89 -24.48
C GLY A 279 2.49 -1.96 -23.72
N ALA A 280 1.18 -1.97 -23.93
CA ALA A 280 0.28 -2.91 -23.28
C ALA A 280 0.65 -4.38 -23.53
N ASN A 281 0.39 -5.25 -22.54
CA ASN A 281 0.65 -6.68 -22.60
C ASN A 281 2.11 -7.06 -22.95
N THR A 282 3.08 -6.21 -22.59
CA THR A 282 4.51 -6.39 -22.91
C THR A 282 5.26 -6.91 -21.68
N TRP A 283 6.14 -7.89 -21.88
CA TRP A 283 7.05 -8.41 -20.86
C TRP A 283 8.44 -7.79 -21.02
N VAL A 284 8.98 -7.25 -19.92
CA VAL A 284 10.31 -6.64 -19.87
C VAL A 284 11.12 -7.28 -18.74
N MET A 285 12.24 -7.89 -19.10
CA MET A 285 13.13 -8.60 -18.18
C MET A 285 14.61 -8.20 -18.38
N GLU A 286 14.84 -7.10 -19.09
CA GLU A 286 16.17 -6.55 -19.41
C GLU A 286 16.12 -5.03 -19.31
N ASP A 287 17.27 -4.40 -19.07
CA ASP A 287 17.36 -2.95 -19.01
C ASP A 287 16.90 -2.28 -20.31
N MET A 288 16.26 -1.14 -20.18
CA MET A 288 15.86 -0.30 -21.31
C MET A 288 16.63 1.03 -21.28
N ARG A 289 17.30 1.37 -22.36
CA ARG A 289 17.98 2.67 -22.52
C ARG A 289 16.96 3.82 -22.50
N PRO A 290 17.33 5.00 -22.01
CA PRO A 290 16.43 6.16 -22.01
C PRO A 290 15.78 6.42 -23.38
N LYS A 291 14.52 6.93 -23.36
CA LYS A 291 13.71 7.26 -24.53
C LYS A 291 13.39 6.07 -25.46
N THR A 292 13.54 4.84 -24.98
CA THR A 292 13.20 3.62 -25.73
C THR A 292 11.70 3.35 -25.62
N LYS A 293 11.09 2.91 -26.73
CA LYS A 293 9.71 2.42 -26.75
C LYS A 293 9.70 0.91 -27.05
N LYS A 294 9.06 0.12 -26.21
CA LYS A 294 8.94 -1.34 -26.38
C LYS A 294 7.47 -1.71 -26.46
N TYR A 295 7.08 -2.36 -27.56
CA TYR A 295 5.71 -2.82 -27.80
C TYR A 295 5.70 -4.31 -28.11
N LYS A 296 4.59 -4.98 -27.78
CA LYS A 296 4.35 -6.36 -28.20
C LYS A 296 4.28 -6.40 -29.73
N LYS A 297 5.11 -7.25 -30.38
CA LYS A 297 5.00 -7.49 -31.83
C LYS A 297 3.70 -8.26 -32.08
N ILE A 298 2.74 -7.64 -32.74
CA ILE A 298 1.53 -8.31 -33.23
C ILE A 298 1.94 -8.97 -34.54
N LYS A 299 1.83 -10.31 -34.62
CA LYS A 299 2.00 -11.01 -35.90
C LYS A 299 0.89 -10.52 -36.85
N LYS A 300 1.25 -10.10 -38.04
CA LYS A 300 0.33 -9.59 -39.07
C LYS A 300 -0.78 -10.58 -39.48
N ASP A 301 -0.61 -11.85 -39.19
CA ASP A 301 -1.49 -12.93 -39.62
C ASP A 301 -2.84 -13.02 -38.89
N ILE A 302 -3.12 -12.06 -37.95
CA ILE A 302 -4.39 -12.03 -37.17
C ILE A 302 -5.29 -10.85 -37.59
N ILE A 303 -4.86 -10.00 -38.50
CA ILE A 303 -5.60 -8.77 -38.89
C ILE A 303 -6.37 -8.93 -40.23
N ASP A 304 -6.72 -10.14 -40.64
CA ASP A 304 -7.68 -10.38 -41.75
C ASP A 304 -9.11 -10.68 -41.27
N ILE A 305 -9.45 -10.21 -40.05
CA ILE A 305 -10.87 -10.07 -39.72
C ILE A 305 -11.32 -8.73 -40.29
N GLN A 306 -11.82 -8.79 -41.51
CA GLN A 306 -12.59 -7.70 -42.11
C GLN A 306 -13.75 -7.34 -41.17
N TYR A 307 -13.60 -6.21 -40.47
CA TYR A 307 -14.75 -5.52 -39.90
C TYR A 307 -15.54 -4.89 -41.04
N ASN A 308 -16.27 -5.74 -41.75
CA ASN A 308 -17.34 -5.29 -42.64
C ASN A 308 -18.57 -5.04 -41.76
N ASN A 309 -18.96 -3.76 -41.74
CA ASN A 309 -20.22 -3.20 -41.26
C ASN A 309 -20.41 -3.09 -39.76
N GLY A 310 -20.07 -1.90 -39.23
CA GLY A 310 -20.90 -1.10 -38.38
C GLY A 310 -21.67 -1.78 -37.25
N THR A 311 -20.96 -2.47 -36.33
CA THR A 311 -21.46 -2.69 -34.98
C THR A 311 -20.35 -2.25 -34.03
N GLY A 312 -20.43 -1.00 -33.61
CA GLY A 312 -19.64 -0.48 -32.51
C GLY A 312 -20.04 -1.19 -31.23
N ILE A 313 -19.04 -1.46 -30.42
CA ILE A 313 -19.21 -1.61 -28.97
C ILE A 313 -19.08 -0.21 -28.41
#